data_dae930598bc207965137a3e341a7a694
#
_entry.id   dae930598bc207965137a3e341a7a694
#
_cell.length_a   1.000
_cell.length_b   1.000
_cell.length_c   1.000
_cell.angle_alpha   90.00
_cell.angle_beta   90.00
_cell.angle_gamma   90.00
#
_symmetry.space_group_name_H-M   'P 1'
#
loop_
_entity.id
_entity.type
_entity.pdbx_description
1 polymer ?
#
loop_
_entity_poly.entity_id
_entity_poly.type
_entity_poly.pdbx_seq_one_letter_code
_entity_poly.pdbx_strand_id
1 'polypeptide(L)'
;NMNYDNGNTLQWDGSVRWNHSNGDLNTRVSSENFVASQGSFANRLAQEYTRTNSWDGRFRLEWRPDSVWNIMFRPNIQISKSDGQTVSTSAAYSADPYETVDDPLSAASVAQLKALGVMVNSQRNMTISYGDNTTLGAMLQVNRKLSKAGRNVTLRVDGDYSDADSKTFSTQDLQYFQLRNALGNDSTYQAYRYNLMPTKSWNLAVQTTYSEPIARKTYLQFSYQFKYGFSKS
;
A
#
# COMPACT_ATOMS: atom_id res chain seq x y z
N ASN A 1 -13.01 21.87 -4.87
CA ASN A 1 -14.16 21.72 -3.95
C ASN A 1 -15.34 22.47 -4.54
N MET A 2 -16.51 21.89 -4.46
CA MET A 2 -17.79 22.49 -4.84
C MET A 2 -18.76 22.25 -3.70
N ASN A 3 -19.65 23.21 -3.44
CA ASN A 3 -20.69 23.08 -2.42
C ASN A 3 -21.93 23.86 -2.81
N TYR A 4 -23.06 23.39 -2.34
CA TYR A 4 -24.35 24.04 -2.48
C TYR A 4 -25.19 23.78 -1.23
N ASP A 5 -25.88 24.80 -0.76
CA ASP A 5 -26.79 24.70 0.36
C ASP A 5 -27.94 25.69 0.11
N ASN A 6 -29.18 25.20 0.07
CA ASN A 6 -30.37 26.06 -0.04
C ASN A 6 -30.95 26.48 1.32
N GLY A 7 -30.19 26.16 2.40
CA GLY A 7 -30.55 26.53 3.77
C GLY A 7 -31.56 25.60 4.45
N ASN A 8 -32.37 24.83 3.73
CA ASN A 8 -33.47 24.07 4.32
C ASN A 8 -33.53 22.59 3.90
N THR A 9 -33.52 22.30 2.60
CA THR A 9 -33.92 20.96 2.11
C THR A 9 -32.78 20.19 1.46
N LEU A 10 -31.85 20.88 0.81
CA LEU A 10 -30.80 20.24 0.01
C LEU A 10 -29.45 20.87 0.27
N GLN A 11 -28.51 20.05 0.67
CA GLN A 11 -27.11 20.40 0.82
C GLN A 11 -26.25 19.36 0.10
N TRP A 12 -25.28 19.79 -0.67
CA TRP A 12 -24.27 18.89 -1.19
C TRP A 12 -22.90 19.56 -1.22
N ASP A 13 -21.88 18.75 -1.03
CA ASP A 13 -20.50 19.11 -1.19
C ASP A 13 -19.72 18.00 -1.91
N GLY A 14 -18.72 18.41 -2.64
CA GLY A 14 -17.87 17.48 -3.37
C GLY A 14 -16.45 17.99 -3.51
N SER A 15 -15.52 17.07 -3.57
CA SER A 15 -14.12 17.37 -3.80
C SER A 15 -13.47 16.30 -4.68
N VAL A 16 -12.59 16.78 -5.54
CA VAL A 16 -11.66 15.91 -6.30
C VAL A 16 -10.26 16.39 -5.97
N ARG A 17 -9.39 15.44 -5.66
CA ARG A 17 -7.98 15.68 -5.40
C ARG A 17 -7.16 14.78 -6.31
N TRP A 18 -6.21 15.37 -6.96
CA TRP A 18 -5.14 14.64 -7.62
C TRP A 18 -3.86 14.81 -6.81
N ASN A 19 -3.15 13.72 -6.64
CA ASN A 19 -1.86 13.70 -5.98
C ASN A 19 -0.86 12.95 -6.87
N HIS A 20 0.29 13.57 -7.08
CA HIS A 20 1.41 12.99 -7.79
C HIS A 20 2.65 13.06 -6.91
N SER A 21 3.35 11.95 -6.78
CA SER A 21 4.60 11.91 -6.04
C SER A 21 5.63 11.09 -6.80
N ASN A 22 6.86 11.61 -6.85
CA ASN A 22 8.05 10.91 -7.30
C ASN A 22 9.03 10.85 -6.15
N GLY A 23 9.66 9.70 -5.97
CA GLY A 23 10.75 9.50 -5.04
C GLY A 23 11.96 8.90 -5.76
N ASP A 24 13.15 9.40 -5.46
CA ASP A 24 14.42 8.78 -5.82
C ASP A 24 15.26 8.75 -4.55
N LEU A 25 15.47 7.55 -4.02
CA LEU A 25 16.18 7.32 -2.77
C LEU A 25 17.42 6.49 -3.03
N ASN A 26 18.58 7.05 -2.68
CA ASN A 26 19.84 6.35 -2.68
C ASN A 26 20.24 6.00 -1.25
N THR A 27 20.46 4.72 -0.99
CA THR A 27 20.83 4.21 0.34
C THR A 27 22.15 3.46 0.23
N ARG A 28 23.12 3.82 1.07
CA ARG A 28 24.35 3.07 1.25
C ARG A 28 24.40 2.57 2.71
N VAL A 29 24.66 1.28 2.87
CA VAL A 29 24.77 0.62 4.17
C VAL A 29 26.07 -0.16 4.21
N SER A 30 26.85 0.05 5.28
CA SER A 30 27.99 -0.77 5.64
C SER A 30 27.72 -1.39 6.99
N SER A 31 27.96 -2.68 7.14
CA SER A 31 27.71 -3.41 8.38
C SER A 31 28.82 -4.40 8.67
N GLU A 32 29.08 -4.59 9.96
CA GLU A 32 29.98 -5.61 10.48
C GLU A 32 29.17 -6.56 11.38
N ASN A 33 29.40 -7.85 11.21
CA ASN A 33 28.82 -8.90 12.04
C ASN A 33 29.91 -9.59 12.87
N PHE A 34 29.99 -9.25 14.14
CA PHE A 34 31.03 -9.74 15.06
C PHE A 34 30.91 -11.24 15.40
N VAL A 35 29.83 -11.92 14.99
CA VAL A 35 29.57 -13.32 15.27
C VAL A 35 29.92 -14.24 14.08
N ALA A 36 30.01 -13.67 12.88
CA ALA A 36 30.27 -14.44 11.67
C ALA A 36 31.78 -14.66 11.45
N SER A 37 32.18 -15.91 11.14
CA SER A 37 33.55 -16.25 10.79
C SER A 37 33.91 -15.98 9.32
N GLN A 38 32.88 -15.89 8.46
CA GLN A 38 33.01 -15.54 7.05
C GLN A 38 31.89 -14.58 6.65
N GLY A 39 32.20 -13.59 5.82
CA GLY A 39 31.26 -12.56 5.44
C GLY A 39 30.91 -11.61 6.59
N SER A 40 31.89 -11.36 7.48
CA SER A 40 31.73 -10.48 8.65
C SER A 40 31.40 -9.05 8.26
N PHE A 41 31.89 -8.58 7.12
CA PHE A 41 31.65 -7.25 6.58
C PHE A 41 30.72 -7.33 5.38
N ALA A 42 29.77 -6.41 5.29
CA ALA A 42 28.88 -6.33 4.17
C ALA A 42 28.60 -4.87 3.79
N ASN A 43 28.62 -4.61 2.49
CA ASN A 43 28.22 -3.32 1.93
C ASN A 43 27.04 -3.49 0.99
N ARG A 44 26.13 -2.52 1.04
CA ARG A 44 24.98 -2.46 0.14
C ARG A 44 24.78 -1.05 -0.37
N LEU A 45 24.60 -0.92 -1.66
CA LEU A 45 24.11 0.27 -2.34
C LEU A 45 22.75 -0.06 -2.94
N ALA A 46 21.74 0.75 -2.67
CA ALA A 46 20.42 0.61 -3.26
C ALA A 46 19.93 1.95 -3.78
N GLN A 47 19.35 1.93 -4.98
CA GLN A 47 18.59 3.03 -5.53
C GLN A 47 17.15 2.59 -5.71
N GLU A 48 16.23 3.36 -5.18
CA GLU A 48 14.81 3.12 -5.26
C GLU A 48 14.13 4.32 -5.91
N TYR A 49 13.52 4.06 -7.04
CA TYR A 49 12.65 5.01 -7.73
C TYR A 49 11.20 4.61 -7.57
N THR A 50 10.37 5.55 -7.13
CA THR A 50 8.93 5.36 -7.00
C THR A 50 8.17 6.50 -7.65
N ARG A 51 7.08 6.17 -8.32
CA ARG A 51 6.14 7.15 -8.85
C ARG A 51 4.73 6.72 -8.52
N THR A 52 3.98 7.61 -7.92
CA THR A 52 2.58 7.36 -7.58
C THR A 52 1.70 8.49 -8.11
N ASN A 53 0.61 8.10 -8.75
CA ASN A 53 -0.47 9.00 -9.16
C ASN A 53 -1.75 8.51 -8.50
N SER A 54 -2.44 9.39 -7.80
CA SER A 54 -3.74 9.07 -7.21
C SER A 54 -4.77 10.15 -7.45
N TRP A 55 -6.00 9.71 -7.64
CA TRP A 55 -7.19 10.52 -7.75
C TRP A 55 -8.14 10.11 -6.64
N ASP A 56 -8.55 11.08 -5.83
CA ASP A 56 -9.51 10.90 -4.75
C ASP A 56 -10.73 11.78 -5.04
N GLY A 57 -11.89 11.17 -5.19
CA GLY A 57 -13.16 11.85 -5.36
C GLY A 57 -14.07 11.55 -4.18
N ARG A 58 -14.69 12.57 -3.62
CA ARG A 58 -15.67 12.45 -2.54
C ARG A 58 -16.85 13.35 -2.83
N PHE A 59 -18.02 12.84 -2.54
CA PHE A 59 -19.26 13.60 -2.66
C PHE A 59 -20.14 13.33 -1.44
N ARG A 60 -20.87 14.31 -1.00
CA ARG A 60 -21.87 14.22 0.06
C ARG A 60 -23.12 14.92 -0.42
N LEU A 61 -24.23 14.24 -0.32
CA LEU A 61 -25.56 14.78 -0.51
C LEU A 61 -26.35 14.60 0.79
N GLU A 62 -26.95 15.66 1.27
CA GLU A 62 -27.95 15.62 2.34
C GLU A 62 -29.24 16.25 1.84
N TRP A 63 -30.30 15.45 1.89
CA TRP A 63 -31.61 15.85 1.41
C TRP A 63 -32.66 15.66 2.50
N ARG A 64 -33.33 16.74 2.84
CA ARG A 64 -34.42 16.83 3.82
C ARG A 64 -35.67 17.31 3.12
N PRO A 65 -36.41 16.43 2.39
CA PRO A 65 -37.59 16.82 1.65
C PRO A 65 -38.68 17.44 2.55
N ASP A 66 -38.70 17.06 3.82
CA ASP A 66 -39.60 17.56 4.83
C ASP A 66 -38.98 17.48 6.24
N SER A 67 -39.74 17.80 7.28
CA SER A 67 -39.29 17.73 8.67
C SER A 67 -39.15 16.33 9.24
N VAL A 68 -39.58 15.30 8.47
CA VAL A 68 -39.67 13.91 8.90
C VAL A 68 -38.48 13.09 8.34
N TRP A 69 -38.07 13.39 7.12
CA TRP A 69 -37.04 12.63 6.43
C TRP A 69 -35.69 13.35 6.43
N ASN A 70 -34.62 12.57 6.62
CA ASN A 70 -33.26 12.99 6.33
C ASN A 70 -32.56 11.86 5.59
N ILE A 71 -32.13 12.14 4.38
CA ILE A 71 -31.45 11.21 3.48
C ILE A 71 -30.05 11.74 3.24
N MET A 72 -29.07 10.91 3.51
CA MET A 72 -27.65 11.23 3.30
C MET A 72 -27.03 10.18 2.38
N PHE A 73 -26.35 10.65 1.34
CA PHE A 73 -25.60 9.80 0.41
C PHE A 73 -24.15 10.29 0.30
N ARG A 74 -23.19 9.41 0.49
CA ARG A 74 -21.76 9.73 0.49
C ARG A 74 -20.99 8.71 -0.34
N PRO A 75 -20.89 8.89 -1.65
CA PRO A 75 -19.98 8.09 -2.48
C PRO A 75 -18.55 8.62 -2.38
N ASN A 76 -17.60 7.72 -2.54
CA ASN A 76 -16.19 8.03 -2.71
C ASN A 76 -15.56 7.12 -3.74
N ILE A 77 -14.56 7.64 -4.44
CA ILE A 77 -13.74 6.91 -5.41
C ILE A 77 -12.28 7.23 -5.16
N GLN A 78 -11.46 6.22 -5.19
CA GLN A 78 -10.01 6.36 -5.18
C GLN A 78 -9.42 5.51 -6.30
N ILE A 79 -8.61 6.12 -7.14
CA ILE A 79 -7.85 5.44 -8.19
C ILE A 79 -6.39 5.78 -7.95
N SER A 80 -5.55 4.75 -7.80
CA SER A 80 -4.12 4.91 -7.59
C SER A 80 -3.34 4.02 -8.54
N LYS A 81 -2.30 4.60 -9.14
CA LYS A 81 -1.31 3.88 -9.94
C LYS A 81 0.07 4.15 -9.38
N SER A 82 0.83 3.08 -9.17
CA SER A 82 2.18 3.15 -8.67
C SER A 82 3.14 2.36 -9.56
N ASP A 83 4.27 2.96 -9.85
CA ASP A 83 5.41 2.34 -10.53
C ASP A 83 6.60 2.41 -9.57
N GLY A 84 7.34 1.33 -9.44
CA GLY A 84 8.55 1.27 -8.63
C GLY A 84 9.66 0.53 -9.34
N GLN A 85 10.88 1.00 -9.14
CA GLN A 85 12.08 0.29 -9.55
C GLN A 85 13.11 0.36 -8.43
N THR A 86 13.58 -0.79 -7.98
CA THR A 86 14.66 -0.88 -7.01
C THR A 86 15.82 -1.64 -7.64
N VAL A 87 16.99 -1.02 -7.64
CA VAL A 87 18.25 -1.68 -8.02
C VAL A 87 19.15 -1.67 -6.80
N SER A 88 19.64 -2.84 -6.40
CA SER A 88 20.58 -2.93 -5.30
C SER A 88 21.76 -3.81 -5.65
N THR A 89 22.94 -3.37 -5.23
CA THR A 89 24.18 -4.13 -5.28
C THR A 89 24.69 -4.30 -3.85
N SER A 90 25.06 -5.51 -3.49
CA SER A 90 25.64 -5.81 -2.19
C SER A 90 26.80 -6.80 -2.34
N ALA A 91 27.72 -6.74 -1.41
CA ALA A 91 28.83 -7.68 -1.33
C ALA A 91 29.17 -7.98 0.12
N ALA A 92 29.61 -9.20 0.37
CA ALA A 92 30.14 -9.61 1.67
C ALA A 92 31.62 -9.90 1.58
N TYR A 93 32.34 -9.60 2.66
CA TYR A 93 33.79 -9.67 2.76
C TYR A 93 34.21 -10.43 4.02
N SER A 94 35.35 -11.11 3.95
CA SER A 94 35.97 -11.81 5.09
C SER A 94 36.81 -10.91 5.99
N ALA A 95 37.21 -9.72 5.49
CA ALA A 95 37.95 -8.69 6.23
C ALA A 95 37.37 -7.32 5.87
N ASP A 96 37.71 -6.27 6.63
CA ASP A 96 37.23 -4.92 6.38
C ASP A 96 37.72 -4.44 4.99
N PRO A 97 36.82 -4.20 4.03
CA PRO A 97 37.20 -3.76 2.70
C PRO A 97 37.76 -2.32 2.69
N TYR A 98 37.40 -1.50 3.69
CA TYR A 98 37.82 -0.09 3.75
C TYR A 98 39.30 0.07 4.16
N GLU A 99 39.95 -0.98 4.67
CA GLU A 99 41.38 -0.98 4.85
C GLU A 99 42.18 -0.97 3.54
N THR A 100 41.49 -1.35 2.44
CA THR A 100 42.13 -1.53 1.12
C THR A 100 41.61 -0.56 0.05
N VAL A 101 40.30 -0.22 0.12
CA VAL A 101 39.63 0.58 -0.91
C VAL A 101 38.62 1.56 -0.30
N ASP A 102 38.45 2.72 -0.94
CA ASP A 102 37.49 3.75 -0.48
C ASP A 102 36.04 3.40 -0.80
N ASP A 103 35.79 2.76 -1.94
CA ASP A 103 34.45 2.35 -2.38
C ASP A 103 34.41 0.85 -2.73
N PRO A 104 34.08 -0.02 -1.78
CA PRO A 104 34.12 -1.47 -1.96
C PRO A 104 33.20 -2.04 -3.05
N LEU A 105 32.18 -1.28 -3.47
CA LEU A 105 31.22 -1.70 -4.50
C LEU A 105 31.54 -1.18 -5.89
N SER A 106 32.57 -0.33 -6.05
CA SER A 106 33.03 0.09 -7.38
C SER A 106 33.64 -1.06 -8.17
N ALA A 107 33.52 -1.05 -9.50
CA ALA A 107 34.02 -2.14 -10.35
C ALA A 107 35.53 -2.38 -10.20
N ALA A 108 36.32 -1.31 -10.03
CA ALA A 108 37.76 -1.40 -9.81
C ALA A 108 38.09 -2.04 -8.45
N SER A 109 37.41 -1.62 -7.39
CA SER A 109 37.58 -2.17 -6.04
C SER A 109 37.16 -3.63 -5.93
N VAL A 110 36.07 -4.00 -6.59
CA VAL A 110 35.61 -5.39 -6.67
C VAL A 110 36.69 -6.28 -7.29
N ALA A 111 37.31 -5.85 -8.39
CA ALA A 111 38.40 -6.60 -9.02
C ALA A 111 39.62 -6.76 -8.08
N GLN A 112 39.99 -5.70 -7.37
CA GLN A 112 41.11 -5.69 -6.42
C GLN A 112 40.83 -6.56 -5.19
N LEU A 113 39.66 -6.43 -4.56
CA LEU A 113 39.25 -7.20 -3.38
C LEU A 113 39.09 -8.70 -3.73
N LYS A 114 38.64 -9.00 -4.94
CA LYS A 114 38.60 -10.38 -5.46
C LYS A 114 40.00 -10.96 -5.62
N ALA A 115 40.94 -10.20 -6.19
CA ALA A 115 42.32 -10.64 -6.35
C ALA A 115 43.02 -10.92 -5.01
N LEU A 116 42.68 -10.16 -3.96
CA LEU A 116 43.14 -10.35 -2.59
C LEU A 116 42.43 -11.51 -1.85
N GLY A 117 41.41 -12.11 -2.43
CA GLY A 117 40.63 -13.21 -1.80
C GLY A 117 39.75 -12.76 -0.64
N VAL A 118 39.53 -11.45 -0.48
CA VAL A 118 38.71 -10.90 0.61
C VAL A 118 37.22 -11.00 0.32
N MET A 119 36.79 -11.04 -0.96
CA MET A 119 35.38 -11.14 -1.32
C MET A 119 34.84 -12.54 -1.06
N VAL A 120 33.70 -12.61 -0.38
CA VAL A 120 32.92 -13.84 -0.16
C VAL A 120 31.87 -14.01 -1.25
N ASN A 121 31.05 -13.02 -1.46
CA ASN A 121 30.03 -13.00 -2.51
C ASN A 121 29.75 -11.57 -2.99
N SER A 122 29.07 -11.48 -4.12
CA SER A 122 28.40 -10.27 -4.57
C SER A 122 27.02 -10.60 -5.10
N GLN A 123 26.09 -9.69 -4.90
CA GLN A 123 24.70 -9.85 -5.32
C GLN A 123 24.20 -8.57 -5.95
N ARG A 124 23.53 -8.71 -7.08
CA ARG A 124 22.77 -7.64 -7.72
C ARG A 124 21.32 -8.05 -7.83
N ASN A 125 20.44 -7.21 -7.31
CA ASN A 125 19.00 -7.38 -7.43
C ASN A 125 18.40 -6.20 -8.18
N MET A 126 17.44 -6.50 -9.04
CA MET A 126 16.60 -5.51 -9.67
C MET A 126 15.15 -5.93 -9.49
N THR A 127 14.32 -5.05 -9.03
CA THR A 127 12.88 -5.26 -8.88
C THR A 127 12.13 -4.13 -9.56
N ILE A 128 11.19 -4.48 -10.42
CA ILE A 128 10.24 -3.55 -11.04
C ILE A 128 8.85 -3.94 -10.57
N SER A 129 8.11 -2.97 -10.06
CA SER A 129 6.76 -3.17 -9.54
C SER A 129 5.77 -2.20 -10.19
N TYR A 130 4.59 -2.71 -10.46
CA TYR A 130 3.44 -1.94 -10.95
C TYR A 130 2.26 -2.26 -10.05
N GLY A 131 1.57 -1.24 -9.60
CA GLY A 131 0.37 -1.37 -8.80
C GLY A 131 -0.74 -0.49 -9.35
N ASP A 132 -1.88 -1.08 -9.64
CA ASP A 132 -3.13 -0.40 -9.96
C ASP A 132 -4.13 -0.72 -8.85
N ASN A 133 -4.74 0.30 -8.27
CA ASN A 133 -5.76 0.13 -7.24
C ASN A 133 -6.94 1.07 -7.51
N THR A 134 -8.13 0.50 -7.57
CA THR A 134 -9.38 1.23 -7.69
C THR A 134 -10.29 0.84 -6.53
N THR A 135 -10.69 1.82 -5.73
CA THR A 135 -11.63 1.63 -4.63
C THR A 135 -12.84 2.52 -4.85
N LEU A 136 -14.01 1.92 -4.77
CA LEU A 136 -15.31 2.59 -4.80
C LEU A 136 -16.02 2.32 -3.49
N GLY A 137 -16.51 3.36 -2.84
CA GLY A 137 -17.29 3.24 -1.63
C GLY A 137 -18.56 4.09 -1.74
N ALA A 138 -19.63 3.66 -1.09
CA ALA A 138 -20.84 4.45 -0.96
C ALA A 138 -21.54 4.17 0.36
N MET A 139 -21.98 5.22 1.02
CA MET A 139 -22.84 5.15 2.19
C MET A 139 -24.17 5.84 1.88
N LEU A 140 -25.26 5.13 2.08
CA LEU A 140 -26.62 5.65 2.06
C LEU A 140 -27.21 5.54 3.45
N GLN A 141 -27.63 6.65 4.03
CA GLN A 141 -28.34 6.68 5.30
C GLN A 141 -29.69 7.37 5.13
N VAL A 142 -30.72 6.69 5.55
CA VAL A 142 -32.09 7.20 5.55
C VAL A 142 -32.58 7.21 6.99
N ASN A 143 -32.90 8.40 7.49
CA ASN A 143 -33.50 8.58 8.80
C ASN A 143 -34.91 9.11 8.65
N ARG A 144 -35.85 8.47 9.32
CA ARG A 144 -37.28 8.86 9.38
C ARG A 144 -37.71 9.09 10.81
N LYS A 145 -38.17 10.29 11.11
CA LYS A 145 -38.89 10.58 12.35
C LYS A 145 -40.30 10.02 12.27
N LEU A 146 -40.73 9.37 13.36
CA LEU A 146 -42.08 8.84 13.48
C LEU A 146 -42.96 9.81 14.31
N SER A 147 -44.26 9.53 14.38
CA SER A 147 -45.28 10.44 14.94
C SER A 147 -45.02 10.87 16.42
N LYS A 148 -44.37 10.00 17.23
CA LYS A 148 -44.05 10.35 18.61
C LYS A 148 -42.69 11.06 18.66
N ALA A 149 -42.62 12.21 19.35
CA ALA A 149 -41.41 12.97 19.49
C ALA A 149 -40.23 12.15 20.06
N GLY A 150 -39.12 12.12 19.33
CA GLY A 150 -37.93 11.31 19.66
C GLY A 150 -37.94 9.89 19.12
N ARG A 151 -39.05 9.39 18.56
CA ARG A 151 -39.12 8.10 17.89
C ARG A 151 -38.57 8.22 16.49
N ASN A 152 -37.60 7.39 16.11
CA ASN A 152 -37.05 7.37 14.79
C ASN A 152 -36.61 5.99 14.34
N VAL A 153 -36.51 5.81 13.03
CA VAL A 153 -35.90 4.66 12.35
C VAL A 153 -34.79 5.19 11.46
N THR A 154 -33.63 4.55 11.55
CA THR A 154 -32.49 4.82 10.67
C THR A 154 -32.13 3.54 9.94
N LEU A 155 -32.05 3.60 8.61
CA LEU A 155 -31.47 2.59 7.77
C LEU A 155 -30.16 3.13 7.22
N ARG A 156 -29.08 2.41 7.40
CA ARG A 156 -27.76 2.70 6.83
C ARG A 156 -27.27 1.52 5.99
N VAL A 157 -26.84 1.82 4.79
CA VAL A 157 -26.24 0.87 3.87
C VAL A 157 -24.87 1.40 3.48
N ASP A 158 -23.85 0.61 3.75
CA ASP A 158 -22.47 0.87 3.35
C ASP A 158 -22.05 -0.20 2.34
N GLY A 159 -21.49 0.21 1.22
CA GLY A 159 -20.97 -0.68 0.18
C GLY A 159 -19.57 -0.23 -0.22
N ASP A 160 -18.64 -1.21 -0.31
CA ASP A 160 -17.28 -0.97 -0.74
C ASP A 160 -16.89 -2.00 -1.79
N TYR A 161 -16.19 -1.55 -2.83
CA TYR A 161 -15.58 -2.37 -3.87
C TYR A 161 -14.12 -1.98 -4.02
N SER A 162 -13.24 -2.97 -4.11
CA SER A 162 -11.82 -2.77 -4.38
C SER A 162 -11.35 -3.73 -5.45
N ASP A 163 -10.64 -3.20 -6.42
CA ASP A 163 -9.95 -3.92 -7.49
C ASP A 163 -8.48 -3.48 -7.47
N ALA A 164 -7.58 -4.40 -7.12
CA ALA A 164 -6.17 -4.13 -7.03
C ALA A 164 -5.38 -5.16 -7.81
N ASP A 165 -4.53 -4.70 -8.71
CA ASP A 165 -3.56 -5.50 -9.44
C ASP A 165 -2.15 -5.10 -8.99
N SER A 166 -1.35 -6.08 -8.60
CA SER A 166 0.07 -5.90 -8.33
C SER A 166 0.89 -6.85 -9.20
N LYS A 167 1.85 -6.27 -9.92
CA LYS A 167 2.80 -7.00 -10.78
C LYS A 167 4.21 -6.69 -10.32
N THR A 168 4.98 -7.72 -10.06
CA THR A 168 6.38 -7.56 -9.67
C THR A 168 7.24 -8.48 -10.51
N PHE A 169 8.24 -7.89 -11.14
CA PHE A 169 9.31 -8.61 -11.82
C PHE A 169 10.62 -8.38 -11.06
N SER A 170 11.30 -9.44 -10.69
CA SER A 170 12.59 -9.34 -10.00
C SER A 170 13.64 -10.25 -10.62
N THR A 171 14.86 -9.74 -10.70
CA THR A 171 16.04 -10.47 -11.08
C THR A 171 17.03 -10.46 -9.93
N GLN A 172 17.71 -11.58 -9.75
CA GLN A 172 18.76 -11.74 -8.76
C GLN A 172 19.96 -12.40 -9.43
N ASP A 173 21.10 -11.73 -9.42
CA ASP A 173 22.38 -12.25 -9.85
C ASP A 173 23.26 -12.36 -8.61
N LEU A 174 23.72 -13.57 -8.29
CA LEU A 174 24.57 -13.87 -7.15
C LEU A 174 25.83 -14.57 -7.62
N GLN A 175 26.97 -14.09 -7.17
CA GLN A 175 28.28 -14.67 -7.46
C GLN A 175 28.99 -14.99 -6.16
N TYR A 176 29.48 -16.23 -6.05
CA TYR A 176 30.29 -16.71 -4.92
C TYR A 176 31.74 -16.79 -5.36
N PHE A 177 32.64 -16.14 -4.64
CA PHE A 177 34.07 -16.11 -4.96
C PHE A 177 34.86 -17.17 -4.25
N GLN A 178 34.33 -17.73 -3.18
CA GLN A 178 34.95 -18.80 -2.40
C GLN A 178 34.46 -20.19 -2.78
N LEU A 179 33.43 -20.28 -3.64
CA LEU A 179 32.90 -21.53 -4.17
C LEU A 179 33.24 -21.65 -5.65
N ARG A 180 33.77 -22.79 -6.06
CA ARG A 180 34.10 -23.08 -7.46
C ARG A 180 33.10 -24.06 -8.05
N ASN A 181 32.72 -23.83 -9.32
CA ASN A 181 31.92 -24.77 -10.08
C ASN A 181 32.81 -25.93 -10.60
N ALA A 182 32.21 -26.93 -11.28
CA ALA A 182 32.91 -28.08 -11.81
C ALA A 182 34.02 -27.73 -12.83
N LEU A 183 33.99 -26.52 -13.42
CA LEU A 183 35.00 -26.04 -14.35
C LEU A 183 36.09 -25.17 -13.68
N GLY A 184 36.08 -25.05 -12.35
CA GLY A 184 37.04 -24.25 -11.59
C GLY A 184 36.77 -22.75 -11.58
N ASN A 185 35.63 -22.28 -12.16
CA ASN A 185 35.24 -20.88 -12.15
C ASN A 185 34.40 -20.56 -10.90
N ASP A 186 34.23 -19.28 -10.60
CA ASP A 186 33.34 -18.81 -9.53
C ASP A 186 31.92 -19.34 -9.73
N SER A 187 31.29 -19.77 -8.65
CA SER A 187 29.90 -20.24 -8.70
C SER A 187 28.95 -19.07 -8.83
N THR A 188 28.04 -19.16 -9.79
CA THR A 188 27.03 -18.09 -10.05
C THR A 188 25.63 -18.67 -9.95
N TYR A 189 24.70 -17.85 -9.49
CA TYR A 189 23.28 -18.17 -9.43
C TYR A 189 22.48 -17.00 -9.98
N GLN A 190 21.53 -17.29 -10.89
CA GLN A 190 20.60 -16.31 -11.43
C GLN A 190 19.18 -16.78 -11.19
N ALA A 191 18.33 -15.87 -10.74
CA ALA A 191 16.91 -16.10 -10.56
C ALA A 191 16.09 -14.97 -11.17
N TYR A 192 15.00 -15.37 -11.81
CA TYR A 192 13.99 -14.50 -12.36
C TYR A 192 12.66 -14.86 -11.72
N ARG A 193 11.95 -13.88 -11.20
CA ARG A 193 10.64 -14.08 -10.58
C ARG A 193 9.66 -13.10 -11.17
N TYR A 194 8.50 -13.59 -11.51
CA TYR A 194 7.34 -12.80 -11.88
C TYR A 194 6.20 -13.16 -10.93
N ASN A 195 5.67 -12.16 -10.25
CA ASN A 195 4.51 -12.28 -9.38
C ASN A 195 3.40 -11.42 -9.95
N LEU A 196 2.22 -12.01 -10.05
CA LEU A 196 0.98 -11.33 -10.38
C LEU A 196 -0.02 -11.63 -9.27
N MET A 197 -0.53 -10.58 -8.62
CA MET A 197 -1.45 -10.69 -7.49
C MET A 197 -2.68 -9.79 -7.75
N PRO A 198 -3.63 -10.25 -8.57
CA PRO A 198 -4.91 -9.56 -8.70
C PRO A 198 -5.75 -9.84 -7.45
N THR A 199 -6.37 -8.81 -6.91
CA THR A 199 -7.27 -8.93 -5.77
C THR A 199 -8.53 -8.14 -6.03
N LYS A 200 -9.68 -8.81 -5.91
CA LYS A 200 -11.01 -8.18 -6.01
C LYS A 200 -11.80 -8.45 -4.74
N SER A 201 -12.33 -7.42 -4.18
CA SER A 201 -13.18 -7.56 -3.00
C SER A 201 -14.36 -6.61 -3.03
N TRP A 202 -15.44 -7.02 -2.40
CA TRP A 202 -16.57 -6.16 -2.13
C TRP A 202 -17.17 -6.49 -0.77
N ASN A 203 -17.67 -5.48 -0.11
CA ASN A 203 -18.31 -5.57 1.19
C ASN A 203 -19.63 -4.82 1.14
N LEU A 204 -20.62 -5.37 1.80
CA LEU A 204 -21.91 -4.74 2.03
C LEU A 204 -22.24 -4.81 3.51
N ALA A 205 -22.58 -3.68 4.10
CA ALA A 205 -23.09 -3.64 5.47
C ALA A 205 -24.43 -2.92 5.48
N VAL A 206 -25.42 -3.53 6.13
CA VAL A 206 -26.76 -2.96 6.32
C VAL A 206 -27.02 -2.87 7.80
N GLN A 207 -27.33 -1.69 8.29
CA GLN A 207 -27.65 -1.44 9.69
C GLN A 207 -29.02 -0.77 9.80
N THR A 208 -29.88 -1.32 10.62
CA THR A 208 -31.16 -0.72 10.99
C THR A 208 -31.14 -0.38 12.45
N THR A 209 -31.52 0.83 12.79
CA THR A 209 -31.61 1.30 14.17
C THR A 209 -33.01 1.88 14.41
N TYR A 210 -33.65 1.44 15.48
CA TYR A 210 -34.93 1.96 15.98
C TYR A 210 -34.73 2.58 17.33
N SER A 211 -35.21 3.81 17.54
CA SER A 211 -35.18 4.53 18.80
C SER A 211 -36.59 4.80 19.30
N GLU A 212 -36.91 4.37 20.51
CA GLU A 212 -38.18 4.56 21.21
C GLU A 212 -37.97 5.43 22.44
N PRO A 213 -38.60 6.58 22.56
CA PRO A 213 -38.61 7.36 23.79
C PRO A 213 -39.52 6.69 24.87
N ILE A 214 -38.91 6.27 25.97
CA ILE A 214 -39.61 5.60 27.08
C ILE A 214 -40.04 6.66 28.12
N ALA A 215 -39.21 7.66 28.39
CA ALA A 215 -39.46 8.72 29.34
C ALA A 215 -38.90 10.04 28.82
N ARG A 216 -39.13 11.13 29.54
CA ARG A 216 -38.80 12.54 29.09
C ARG A 216 -37.35 12.75 28.66
N LYS A 217 -36.39 11.91 29.14
CA LYS A 217 -34.97 11.97 28.78
C LYS A 217 -34.36 10.58 28.57
N THR A 218 -35.20 9.54 28.42
CA THR A 218 -34.76 8.15 28.34
C THR A 218 -35.23 7.55 27.02
N TYR A 219 -34.31 6.94 26.30
CA TYR A 219 -34.54 6.29 25.01
C TYR A 219 -34.11 4.82 25.10
N LEU A 220 -34.90 3.95 24.50
CA LEU A 220 -34.51 2.57 24.20
C LEU A 220 -34.12 2.50 22.72
N GLN A 221 -32.96 1.95 22.44
CA GLN A 221 -32.44 1.81 21.09
C GLN A 221 -32.19 0.35 20.76
N PHE A 222 -32.77 -0.09 19.66
CA PHE A 222 -32.53 -1.39 19.06
C PHE A 222 -31.72 -1.19 17.79
N SER A 223 -30.63 -1.94 17.65
CA SER A 223 -29.80 -1.91 16.45
C SER A 223 -29.54 -3.32 15.96
N TYR A 224 -29.74 -3.53 14.67
CA TYR A 224 -29.42 -4.76 13.97
C TYR A 224 -28.46 -4.43 12.83
N GLN A 225 -27.39 -5.22 12.69
CA GLN A 225 -26.41 -5.07 11.63
C GLN A 225 -26.14 -6.40 10.94
N PHE A 226 -26.23 -6.35 9.61
CA PHE A 226 -25.82 -7.45 8.72
C PHE A 226 -24.60 -7.01 7.94
N LYS A 227 -23.60 -7.89 7.81
CA LYS A 227 -22.41 -7.67 7.00
C LYS A 227 -22.18 -8.88 6.11
N TYR A 228 -21.86 -8.60 4.85
CA TYR A 228 -21.43 -9.60 3.89
C TYR A 228 -20.22 -9.09 3.13
N GLY A 229 -19.21 -9.94 2.95
CA GLY A 229 -18.00 -9.61 2.22
C GLY A 229 -17.52 -10.78 1.37
N PHE A 230 -16.92 -10.46 0.25
CA PHE A 230 -16.30 -11.39 -0.66
C PHE A 230 -14.93 -10.86 -1.08
N SER A 231 -13.94 -11.74 -1.10
CA SER A 231 -12.59 -11.43 -1.59
C SER A 231 -12.09 -12.61 -2.44
N LYS A 232 -11.47 -12.26 -3.58
CA LYS A 232 -10.81 -13.20 -4.48
C LYS A 232 -9.42 -12.65 -4.80
N SER A 233 -8.41 -13.46 -4.65
CA SER A 233 -7.02 -13.25 -5.05
C SER A 233 -6.57 -14.31 -6.03
#